data_22d85685416bc0a97c54070b8065ede0
#
_entry.id   22d85685416bc0a97c54070b8065ede0
#
_cell.length_a   1.000
_cell.length_b   1.000
_cell.length_c   1.000
_cell.angle_alpha   90.00
_cell.angle_beta   90.00
_cell.angle_gamma   90.00
#
_symmetry.space_group_name_H-M   'P 1'
#
loop_
_entity.id
_entity.type
_entity.pdbx_description
1 polymer ?
#
loop_
_entity_poly.entity_id
_entity_poly.type
_entity_poly.pdbx_seq_one_letter_code
_entity_poly.pdbx_strand_id
1 'polypeptide(L)'
;MNRILQKKIYLDEATGLPNKNKCEEILEESDGGEEISGVYAVCVFDLNNLRTINNSLGHDKGDEYIRSFAVQLRKAVPEEYFVGRNGGDEFLAILRGLNREEVEACMNHIRTQTAEYSRQHPEMPISYAGGYALSTEFEVCDIRELFRHADQNMYIDKNRAKMEEAAAERKISLEALDVVKKKGYHFSNCIYCNARQDQYRILRAVSGFFLAEDGSYTG
;
A
#
# COMPACT_ATOMS: atom_id res chain seq x y z
N MET A 1 -16.78 -30.53 2.22
CA MET A 1 -15.91 -30.08 1.11
C MET A 1 -14.49 -30.54 1.36
N ASN A 2 -13.79 -31.13 0.38
CA ASN A 2 -12.47 -31.76 0.57
C ASN A 2 -11.40 -30.69 0.90
N ARG A 3 -10.60 -30.90 1.96
CA ARG A 3 -9.52 -29.99 2.41
C ARG A 3 -8.53 -29.58 1.30
N ILE A 4 -8.30 -30.49 0.35
CA ILE A 4 -7.41 -30.22 -0.81
C ILE A 4 -8.07 -29.24 -1.80
N LEU A 5 -9.38 -29.35 -2.00
CA LEU A 5 -10.12 -28.44 -2.87
C LEU A 5 -10.20 -27.02 -2.27
N GLN A 6 -10.43 -26.90 -0.96
CA GLN A 6 -10.42 -25.61 -0.26
C GLN A 6 -9.06 -24.90 -0.36
N LYS A 7 -7.94 -25.64 -0.20
CA LYS A 7 -6.61 -25.05 -0.38
C LYS A 7 -6.40 -24.51 -1.80
N LYS A 8 -6.83 -25.22 -2.84
CA LYS A 8 -6.72 -24.77 -4.24
C LYS A 8 -7.61 -23.55 -4.56
N ILE A 9 -8.75 -23.43 -3.89
CA ILE A 9 -9.70 -22.33 -4.15
C ILE A 9 -9.28 -21.03 -3.45
N TYR A 10 -8.69 -21.11 -2.25
CA TYR A 10 -8.53 -19.98 -1.34
C TYR A 10 -7.08 -19.65 -0.96
N LEU A 11 -6.10 -20.44 -1.36
CA LEU A 11 -4.69 -20.15 -1.08
C LEU A 11 -3.94 -19.81 -2.36
N ASP A 12 -3.03 -18.86 -2.26
CA ASP A 12 -2.04 -18.52 -3.27
C ASP A 12 -0.90 -19.54 -3.20
N GLU A 13 -0.60 -20.23 -4.31
CA GLU A 13 0.39 -21.32 -4.35
C GLU A 13 1.83 -20.80 -4.12
N ALA A 14 2.13 -19.57 -4.52
CA ALA A 14 3.46 -18.99 -4.39
C ALA A 14 3.77 -18.57 -2.96
N THR A 15 2.79 -18.03 -2.24
CA THR A 15 3.00 -17.39 -0.92
C THR A 15 2.43 -18.21 0.24
N GLY A 16 1.46 -19.09 -0.03
CA GLY A 16 0.69 -19.80 0.99
C GLY A 16 -0.33 -18.93 1.72
N LEU A 17 -0.43 -17.65 1.41
CA LEU A 17 -1.44 -16.75 1.94
C LEU A 17 -2.80 -17.00 1.28
N PRO A 18 -3.92 -16.55 1.89
CA PRO A 18 -5.19 -16.37 1.21
C PRO A 18 -5.00 -15.67 -0.14
N ASN A 19 -5.63 -16.21 -1.18
CA ASN A 19 -5.52 -15.68 -2.54
C ASN A 19 -6.57 -14.60 -2.81
N LYS A 20 -6.58 -14.09 -4.04
CA LYS A 20 -7.53 -13.07 -4.51
C LYS A 20 -8.99 -13.45 -4.25
N ASN A 21 -9.39 -14.69 -4.53
CA ASN A 21 -10.77 -15.13 -4.31
C ASN A 21 -11.18 -15.01 -2.83
N LYS A 22 -10.25 -15.34 -1.90
CA LYS A 22 -10.53 -15.20 -0.46
C LYS A 22 -10.52 -13.73 -0.03
N CYS A 23 -9.67 -12.88 -0.61
CA CYS A 23 -9.70 -11.44 -0.38
C CYS A 23 -11.05 -10.83 -0.81
N GLU A 24 -11.51 -11.17 -2.02
CA GLU A 24 -12.80 -10.71 -2.57
C GLU A 24 -13.96 -11.18 -1.71
N GLU A 25 -14.00 -12.47 -1.31
CA GLU A 25 -15.05 -13.02 -0.44
C GLU A 25 -15.14 -12.23 0.87
N ILE A 26 -14.03 -11.92 1.53
CA ILE A 26 -14.03 -11.15 2.78
C ILE A 26 -14.49 -9.71 2.56
N LEU A 27 -14.11 -9.09 1.46
CA LEU A 27 -14.57 -7.75 1.10
C LEU A 27 -16.06 -7.73 0.74
N GLU A 28 -16.61 -8.85 0.24
CA GLU A 28 -18.03 -8.99 -0.12
C GLU A 28 -18.92 -9.43 1.05
N GLU A 29 -18.44 -10.29 1.96
CA GLU A 29 -19.19 -10.73 3.15
C GLU A 29 -19.70 -9.56 4.00
N SER A 30 -19.06 -8.39 3.86
CA SER A 30 -19.44 -7.16 4.55
C SER A 30 -20.32 -6.23 3.70
N ASP A 31 -20.62 -6.60 2.44
CA ASP A 31 -21.39 -5.79 1.47
C ASP A 31 -22.92 -5.94 1.65
N GLY A 32 -23.36 -6.64 2.69
CA GLY A 32 -24.78 -6.83 3.00
C GLY A 32 -25.50 -5.57 3.53
N GLY A 33 -24.87 -4.39 3.46
CA GLY A 33 -25.43 -3.13 3.94
C GLY A 33 -25.50 -3.05 5.48
N GLU A 34 -24.90 -3.99 6.17
CA GLU A 34 -24.73 -3.92 7.62
C GLU A 34 -23.50 -3.05 7.93
N GLU A 35 -23.71 -2.01 8.73
CA GLU A 35 -22.63 -1.23 9.31
C GLU A 35 -21.61 -2.17 9.97
N ILE A 36 -20.31 -1.90 9.73
CA ILE A 36 -19.26 -2.67 10.40
C ILE A 36 -19.44 -2.50 11.91
N SER A 37 -19.80 -3.55 12.59
CA SER A 37 -19.84 -3.53 14.05
C SER A 37 -18.41 -3.65 14.60
N GLY A 38 -17.91 -2.56 15.18
CA GLY A 38 -16.57 -2.49 15.77
C GLY A 38 -15.56 -1.69 14.96
N VAL A 39 -14.34 -1.67 15.45
CA VAL A 39 -13.22 -0.94 14.80
C VAL A 39 -12.51 -1.87 13.83
N TYR A 40 -12.37 -1.41 12.59
CA TYR A 40 -11.64 -2.10 11.54
C TYR A 40 -10.62 -1.17 10.90
N ALA A 41 -9.47 -1.72 10.53
CA ALA A 41 -8.55 -1.10 9.60
C ALA A 41 -8.31 -2.04 8.43
N VAL A 42 -8.33 -1.48 7.23
CA VAL A 42 -7.91 -2.15 6.00
C VAL A 42 -6.56 -1.56 5.58
N CYS A 43 -5.59 -2.44 5.33
CA CYS A 43 -4.27 -2.07 4.87
C CYS A 43 -4.02 -2.70 3.49
N VAL A 44 -3.57 -1.89 2.53
CA VAL A 44 -3.26 -2.32 1.16
C VAL A 44 -1.78 -2.08 0.89
N PHE A 45 -1.14 -3.02 0.21
CA PHE A 45 0.27 -2.96 -0.15
C PHE A 45 0.45 -3.34 -1.60
N ASP A 46 1.38 -2.68 -2.29
CA ASP A 46 1.75 -2.92 -3.68
C ASP A 46 3.27 -3.00 -3.79
N LEU A 47 3.80 -4.13 -4.28
CA LEU A 47 5.22 -4.32 -4.48
C LEU A 47 5.72 -3.49 -5.66
N ASN A 48 6.73 -2.67 -5.40
CA ASN A 48 7.40 -1.91 -6.44
C ASN A 48 8.38 -2.80 -7.23
N ASN A 49 8.64 -2.41 -8.48
CA ASN A 49 9.69 -2.98 -9.31
C ASN A 49 9.54 -4.46 -9.71
N LEU A 50 8.43 -5.15 -9.40
CA LEU A 50 8.23 -6.56 -9.76
C LEU A 50 8.42 -6.80 -11.27
N ARG A 51 7.88 -5.92 -12.12
CA ARG A 51 8.05 -6.00 -13.57
C ARG A 51 9.52 -5.88 -14.00
N THR A 52 10.27 -5.01 -13.36
CA THR A 52 11.70 -4.82 -13.64
C THR A 52 12.49 -6.07 -13.22
N ILE A 53 12.20 -6.64 -12.05
CA ILE A 53 12.80 -7.87 -11.56
C ILE A 53 12.51 -9.03 -12.54
N ASN A 54 11.24 -9.22 -12.92
CA ASN A 54 10.85 -10.24 -13.89
C ASN A 54 11.59 -10.10 -15.23
N ASN A 55 11.69 -8.87 -15.75
CA ASN A 55 12.34 -8.62 -17.04
C ASN A 55 13.86 -8.81 -16.99
N SER A 56 14.49 -8.48 -15.86
CA SER A 56 15.95 -8.50 -15.73
C SER A 56 16.50 -9.82 -15.19
N LEU A 57 15.77 -10.49 -14.27
CA LEU A 57 16.23 -11.66 -13.52
C LEU A 57 15.36 -12.91 -13.75
N GLY A 58 14.25 -12.78 -14.49
CA GLY A 58 13.31 -13.85 -14.77
C GLY A 58 12.19 -14.00 -13.75
N HIS A 59 11.14 -14.74 -14.12
CA HIS A 59 9.93 -14.93 -13.31
C HIS A 59 10.20 -15.65 -11.99
N ASP A 60 11.16 -16.60 -11.95
CA ASP A 60 11.53 -17.31 -10.71
C ASP A 60 12.01 -16.32 -9.62
N LYS A 61 12.75 -15.28 -10.02
CA LYS A 61 13.21 -14.22 -9.10
C LYS A 61 12.08 -13.29 -8.69
N GLY A 62 11.13 -13.03 -9.59
CA GLY A 62 9.91 -12.30 -9.24
C GLY A 62 9.06 -13.05 -8.22
N ASP A 63 8.92 -14.35 -8.38
CA ASP A 63 8.22 -15.20 -7.42
C ASP A 63 8.94 -15.26 -6.07
N GLU A 64 10.27 -15.30 -6.06
CA GLU A 64 11.08 -15.21 -4.84
C GLU A 64 10.85 -13.87 -4.14
N TYR A 65 10.81 -12.77 -4.89
CA TYR A 65 10.54 -11.42 -4.39
C TYR A 65 9.16 -11.31 -3.74
N ILE A 66 8.12 -11.83 -4.39
CA ILE A 66 6.76 -11.90 -3.88
C ILE A 66 6.70 -12.72 -2.59
N ARG A 67 7.32 -13.91 -2.56
CA ARG A 67 7.39 -14.76 -1.37
C ARG A 67 8.10 -14.08 -0.21
N SER A 68 9.19 -13.39 -0.51
CA SER A 68 9.96 -12.67 0.51
C SER A 68 9.13 -11.61 1.20
N PHE A 69 8.39 -10.80 0.44
CA PHE A 69 7.48 -9.81 1.03
C PHE A 69 6.35 -10.47 1.83
N ALA A 70 5.70 -11.50 1.29
CA ALA A 70 4.64 -12.23 1.97
C ALA A 70 5.08 -12.77 3.34
N VAL A 71 6.31 -13.28 3.43
CA VAL A 71 6.90 -13.76 4.69
C VAL A 71 7.11 -12.62 5.68
N GLN A 72 7.65 -11.47 5.25
CA GLN A 72 7.87 -10.33 6.13
C GLN A 72 6.53 -9.73 6.59
N LEU A 73 5.56 -9.61 5.68
CA LEU A 73 4.22 -9.13 6.00
C LEU A 73 3.54 -10.04 7.04
N ARG A 74 3.58 -11.37 6.84
CA ARG A 74 2.98 -12.34 7.78
C ARG A 74 3.67 -12.34 9.14
N LYS A 75 4.99 -12.11 9.21
CA LYS A 75 5.72 -11.98 10.48
C LYS A 75 5.36 -10.71 11.24
N ALA A 76 5.12 -9.62 10.53
CA ALA A 76 4.85 -8.33 11.14
C ALA A 76 3.40 -8.16 11.60
N VAL A 77 2.45 -8.80 10.93
CA VAL A 77 1.03 -8.76 11.26
C VAL A 77 0.70 -9.95 12.17
N PRO A 78 0.10 -9.74 13.37
CA PRO A 78 -0.33 -10.84 14.26
C PRO A 78 -1.22 -11.88 13.58
N GLU A 79 -1.13 -13.15 14.03
CA GLU A 79 -1.78 -14.29 13.36
C GLU A 79 -3.32 -14.22 13.34
N GLU A 80 -3.91 -13.54 14.32
CA GLU A 80 -5.36 -13.34 14.44
C GLU A 80 -5.93 -12.44 13.33
N TYR A 81 -5.09 -11.68 12.63
CA TYR A 81 -5.54 -10.80 11.58
C TYR A 81 -5.39 -11.43 10.19
N PHE A 82 -6.33 -11.07 9.33
CA PHE A 82 -6.31 -11.51 7.95
C PHE A 82 -5.15 -10.87 7.19
N VAL A 83 -4.43 -11.68 6.42
CA VAL A 83 -3.45 -11.24 5.43
C VAL A 83 -3.64 -12.10 4.19
N GLY A 84 -3.76 -11.47 3.02
CA GLY A 84 -3.96 -12.16 1.74
C GLY A 84 -3.18 -11.50 0.61
N ARG A 85 -2.99 -12.25 -0.48
CA ARG A 85 -2.47 -11.74 -1.76
C ARG A 85 -3.65 -11.44 -2.67
N ASN A 86 -3.91 -10.14 -2.90
CA ASN A 86 -5.08 -9.67 -3.65
C ASN A 86 -4.87 -9.63 -5.17
N GLY A 87 -3.65 -9.79 -5.63
CA GLY A 87 -3.29 -9.72 -7.05
C GLY A 87 -1.85 -10.13 -7.30
N GLY A 88 -1.29 -9.76 -8.45
CA GLY A 88 0.08 -10.08 -8.83
C GLY A 88 1.12 -9.59 -7.84
N ASP A 89 1.08 -8.30 -7.53
CA ASP A 89 1.97 -7.55 -6.64
C ASP A 89 1.22 -6.90 -5.46
N GLU A 90 -0.10 -7.12 -5.34
CA GLU A 90 -0.96 -6.53 -4.34
C GLU A 90 -1.23 -7.45 -3.15
N PHE A 91 -1.20 -6.89 -1.94
CA PHE A 91 -1.50 -7.58 -0.69
C PHE A 91 -2.51 -6.78 0.14
N LEU A 92 -3.29 -7.50 0.92
CA LEU A 92 -4.35 -6.98 1.77
C LEU A 92 -4.16 -7.50 3.19
N ALA A 93 -4.31 -6.62 4.19
CA ALA A 93 -4.49 -7.01 5.58
C ALA A 93 -5.73 -6.34 6.17
N ILE A 94 -6.46 -7.06 7.03
CA ILE A 94 -7.63 -6.55 7.76
C ILE A 94 -7.37 -6.74 9.25
N LEU A 95 -7.29 -5.61 9.95
CA LEU A 95 -7.02 -5.54 11.39
C LEU A 95 -8.31 -5.18 12.11
N ARG A 96 -8.61 -5.85 13.23
CA ARG A 96 -9.85 -5.67 13.99
C ARG A 96 -9.54 -5.21 15.40
N GLY A 97 -10.30 -4.24 15.91
CA GLY A 97 -10.21 -3.78 17.29
C GLY A 97 -8.99 -2.93 17.61
N LEU A 98 -8.23 -2.50 16.59
CA LEU A 98 -7.06 -1.64 16.79
C LEU A 98 -7.41 -0.17 16.61
N ASN A 99 -6.88 0.67 17.49
CA ASN A 99 -6.92 2.12 17.31
C ASN A 99 -5.87 2.59 16.29
N ARG A 100 -5.85 3.89 15.97
CA ARG A 100 -4.93 4.47 15.00
C ARG A 100 -3.45 4.22 15.34
N GLU A 101 -3.07 4.43 16.60
CA GLU A 101 -1.68 4.29 17.05
C GLU A 101 -1.19 2.84 16.92
N GLU A 102 -2.07 1.87 17.21
CA GLU A 102 -1.78 0.44 17.07
C GLU A 102 -1.65 0.03 15.59
N VAL A 103 -2.51 0.58 14.71
CA VAL A 103 -2.40 0.35 13.24
C VAL A 103 -1.10 0.97 12.71
N GLU A 104 -0.76 2.19 13.11
CA GLU A 104 0.51 2.84 12.74
C GLU A 104 1.72 2.07 13.26
N ALA A 105 1.65 1.53 14.46
CA ALA A 105 2.70 0.66 15.02
C ALA A 105 2.85 -0.62 14.19
N CYS A 106 1.74 -1.24 13.76
CA CYS A 106 1.76 -2.39 12.87
C CYS A 106 2.39 -2.05 11.51
N MET A 107 2.01 -0.94 10.89
CA MET A 107 2.60 -0.45 9.63
C MET A 107 4.10 -0.17 9.77
N ASN A 108 4.52 0.41 10.88
CA ASN A 108 5.94 0.64 11.18
C ASN A 108 6.70 -0.67 11.41
N HIS A 109 6.06 -1.66 12.03
CA HIS A 109 6.66 -2.99 12.19
C HIS A 109 6.89 -3.67 10.84
N ILE A 110 5.94 -3.58 9.90
CA ILE A 110 6.11 -4.08 8.53
C ILE A 110 7.31 -3.38 7.84
N ARG A 111 7.42 -2.05 7.98
CA ARG A 111 8.57 -1.30 7.43
C ARG A 111 9.89 -1.76 8.02
N THR A 112 9.93 -1.98 9.32
CA THR A 112 11.14 -2.45 10.02
C THR A 112 11.55 -3.84 9.56
N GLN A 113 10.60 -4.79 9.46
CA GLN A 113 10.86 -6.15 9.01
C GLN A 113 11.37 -6.19 7.57
N THR A 114 10.75 -5.44 6.67
CA THR A 114 11.17 -5.37 5.26
C THR A 114 12.52 -4.67 5.08
N ALA A 115 12.80 -3.62 5.87
CA ALA A 115 14.10 -2.95 5.87
C ALA A 115 15.22 -3.86 6.40
N GLU A 116 14.95 -4.63 7.45
CA GLU A 116 15.90 -5.61 7.99
C GLU A 116 16.20 -6.70 6.97
N TYR A 117 15.16 -7.27 6.33
CA TYR A 117 15.33 -8.23 5.26
C TYR A 117 16.16 -7.64 4.11
N SER A 118 15.89 -6.42 3.68
CA SER A 118 16.59 -5.75 2.58
C SER A 118 18.08 -5.49 2.89
N ARG A 119 18.42 -5.22 4.15
CA ARG A 119 19.82 -5.11 4.57
C ARG A 119 20.58 -6.45 4.48
N GLN A 120 19.88 -7.56 4.73
CA GLN A 120 20.44 -8.92 4.64
C GLN A 120 20.48 -9.42 3.19
N HIS A 121 19.63 -8.88 2.31
CA HIS A 121 19.48 -9.27 0.90
C HIS A 121 19.64 -8.05 -0.03
N PRO A 122 20.82 -7.43 -0.08
CA PRO A 122 21.05 -6.21 -0.87
C PRO A 122 20.93 -6.43 -2.38
N GLU A 123 21.01 -7.68 -2.83
CA GLU A 123 20.84 -8.06 -4.25
C GLU A 123 19.38 -7.98 -4.71
N MET A 124 18.41 -8.04 -3.77
CA MET A 124 16.98 -7.96 -4.07
C MET A 124 16.22 -7.31 -2.89
N PRO A 125 16.46 -6.01 -2.64
CA PRO A 125 15.80 -5.30 -1.53
C PRO A 125 14.32 -5.15 -1.79
N ILE A 126 13.51 -5.40 -0.75
CA ILE A 126 12.05 -5.23 -0.82
C ILE A 126 11.71 -3.73 -0.86
N SER A 127 10.98 -3.34 -1.90
CA SER A 127 10.36 -2.02 -2.04
C SER A 127 8.86 -2.18 -2.26
N TYR A 128 8.05 -1.44 -1.53
CA TYR A 128 6.60 -1.47 -1.65
C TYR A 128 6.00 -0.11 -1.28
N ALA A 129 4.79 0.14 -1.76
CA ALA A 129 3.92 1.20 -1.26
C ALA A 129 2.87 0.61 -0.32
N GLY A 130 2.46 1.35 0.70
CA GLY A 130 1.45 0.91 1.65
C GLY A 130 0.51 2.02 2.08
N GLY A 131 -0.78 1.68 2.19
CA GLY A 131 -1.81 2.59 2.68
C GLY A 131 -2.77 1.88 3.61
N TYR A 132 -3.43 2.60 4.49
CA TYR A 132 -4.47 2.08 5.37
C TYR A 132 -5.60 3.09 5.55
N ALA A 133 -6.77 2.59 5.96
CA ALA A 133 -7.92 3.37 6.39
C ALA A 133 -8.59 2.71 7.60
N LEU A 134 -9.09 3.51 8.55
CA LEU A 134 -9.81 3.06 9.73
C LEU A 134 -11.30 3.38 9.63
N SER A 135 -12.16 2.46 10.10
CA SER A 135 -13.61 2.67 10.15
C SER A 135 -14.01 3.87 11.02
N THR A 136 -13.24 4.17 12.05
CA THR A 136 -13.49 5.31 12.96
C THR A 136 -13.29 6.69 12.31
N GLU A 137 -12.81 6.76 11.10
CA GLU A 137 -12.60 7.99 10.34
C GLU A 137 -13.83 8.38 9.51
N PHE A 138 -14.87 7.55 9.49
CA PHE A 138 -16.07 7.72 8.69
C PHE A 138 -17.31 7.58 9.58
N GLU A 139 -18.39 8.31 9.27
CA GLU A 139 -19.67 8.20 9.99
C GLU A 139 -20.37 6.86 9.68
N VAL A 140 -20.31 6.44 8.43
CA VAL A 140 -20.79 5.15 7.94
C VAL A 140 -19.77 4.64 6.93
N CYS A 141 -19.34 3.39 7.09
CA CYS A 141 -18.34 2.82 6.19
C CYS A 141 -18.46 1.29 6.21
N ASP A 142 -18.41 0.67 5.04
CA ASP A 142 -18.22 -0.77 4.90
C ASP A 142 -16.75 -1.13 4.62
N ILE A 143 -16.42 -2.41 4.67
CA ILE A 143 -15.03 -2.87 4.44
C ILE A 143 -14.56 -2.54 3.01
N ARG A 144 -15.44 -2.55 2.03
CA ARG A 144 -15.11 -2.22 0.63
C ARG A 144 -14.80 -0.74 0.47
N GLU A 145 -15.49 0.12 1.21
CA GLU A 145 -15.15 1.56 1.27
C GLU A 145 -13.81 1.80 1.95
N LEU A 146 -13.55 1.13 3.07
CA LEU A 146 -12.23 1.17 3.72
C LEU A 146 -11.13 0.68 2.77
N PHE A 147 -11.36 -0.39 2.02
CA PHE A 147 -10.42 -0.87 1.02
C PHE A 147 -10.12 0.21 -0.04
N ARG A 148 -11.14 0.89 -0.58
CA ARG A 148 -10.96 1.98 -1.55
C ARG A 148 -10.15 3.14 -0.97
N HIS A 149 -10.39 3.52 0.28
CA HIS A 149 -9.63 4.57 0.95
C HIS A 149 -8.18 4.15 1.24
N ALA A 150 -7.97 2.91 1.68
CA ALA A 150 -6.64 2.36 1.87
C ALA A 150 -5.83 2.31 0.56
N ASP A 151 -6.47 1.90 -0.55
CA ASP A 151 -5.88 1.89 -1.88
C ASP A 151 -5.50 3.30 -2.36
N GLN A 152 -6.36 4.29 -2.13
CA GLN A 152 -6.03 5.69 -2.42
C GLN A 152 -4.81 6.17 -1.62
N ASN A 153 -4.72 5.83 -0.33
CA ASN A 153 -3.59 6.17 0.52
C ASN A 153 -2.30 5.45 0.06
N MET A 154 -2.39 4.19 -0.33
CA MET A 154 -1.28 3.43 -0.93
C MET A 154 -0.81 4.08 -2.24
N TYR A 155 -1.72 4.50 -3.10
CA TYR A 155 -1.38 5.20 -4.35
C TYR A 155 -0.66 6.53 -4.10
N ILE A 156 -1.05 7.29 -3.06
CA ILE A 156 -0.36 8.51 -2.63
C ILE A 156 1.07 8.19 -2.16
N ASP A 157 1.24 7.14 -1.35
CA ASP A 157 2.56 6.68 -0.89
C ASP A 157 3.46 6.26 -2.07
N LYS A 158 2.90 5.52 -3.03
CA LYS A 158 3.59 5.10 -4.27
C LYS A 158 4.09 6.28 -5.09
N ASN A 159 3.26 7.31 -5.24
CA ASN A 159 3.64 8.52 -5.99
C ASN A 159 4.69 9.33 -5.24
N ARG A 160 4.58 9.45 -3.92
CA ARG A 160 5.59 10.11 -3.08
C ARG A 160 6.97 9.46 -3.27
N ALA A 161 7.04 8.13 -3.17
CA ALA A 161 8.29 7.39 -3.35
C ALA A 161 8.91 7.65 -4.72
N LYS A 162 8.10 7.61 -5.80
CA LYS A 162 8.58 7.94 -7.16
C LYS A 162 9.09 9.37 -7.29
N MET A 163 8.43 10.32 -6.62
CA MET A 163 8.85 11.73 -6.64
C MET A 163 10.14 11.94 -5.86
N GLU A 164 10.32 11.28 -4.73
CA GLU A 164 11.55 11.31 -3.93
C GLU A 164 12.72 10.72 -4.72
N GLU A 165 12.50 9.59 -5.41
CA GLU A 165 13.47 8.96 -6.29
C GLU A 165 13.86 9.89 -7.46
N ALA A 166 12.88 10.45 -8.18
CA ALA A 166 13.13 11.39 -9.27
C ALA A 166 13.81 12.69 -8.80
N ALA A 167 13.50 13.18 -7.59
CA ALA A 167 14.15 14.33 -7.00
C ALA A 167 15.62 14.03 -6.65
N ALA A 168 15.90 12.83 -6.13
CA ALA A 168 17.28 12.39 -5.85
C ALA A 168 18.11 12.27 -7.13
N GLU A 169 17.53 11.67 -8.18
CA GLU A 169 18.20 11.53 -9.49
C GLU A 169 18.50 12.88 -10.15
N ARG A 170 17.59 13.85 -10.03
CA ARG A 170 17.73 15.18 -10.67
C ARG A 170 18.50 16.18 -9.82
N LYS A 171 19.02 15.81 -8.63
CA LYS A 171 19.64 16.76 -7.67
C LYS A 171 18.74 17.96 -7.36
N ILE A 172 17.42 17.75 -7.41
CA ILE A 172 16.45 18.78 -7.01
C ILE A 172 16.61 18.94 -5.50
N SER A 173 16.90 20.16 -5.05
CA SER A 173 17.23 20.42 -3.65
C SER A 173 16.09 19.96 -2.73
N LEU A 174 16.43 19.33 -1.62
CA LEU A 174 15.51 18.92 -0.55
C LEU A 174 14.66 20.09 -0.01
N GLU A 175 15.04 21.32 -0.30
CA GLU A 175 14.31 22.56 0.02
C GLU A 175 12.90 22.61 -0.59
N ALA A 176 12.68 22.08 -1.79
CA ALA A 176 11.36 22.02 -2.40
C ALA A 176 10.41 21.06 -1.65
N LEU A 177 10.95 19.93 -1.20
CA LEU A 177 10.22 18.94 -0.37
C LEU A 177 9.91 19.50 1.02
N ASP A 178 10.83 20.29 1.61
CA ASP A 178 10.61 20.96 2.89
C ASP A 178 9.56 22.07 2.81
N VAL A 179 9.45 22.76 1.69
CA VAL A 179 8.37 23.74 1.46
C VAL A 179 7.00 23.06 1.44
N VAL A 180 6.90 21.87 0.83
CA VAL A 180 5.66 21.07 0.78
C VAL A 180 5.30 20.56 2.18
N LYS A 181 6.28 20.06 2.94
CA LYS A 181 6.11 19.63 4.35
C LYS A 181 5.73 20.79 5.26
N LYS A 182 6.37 21.95 5.14
CA LYS A 182 6.07 23.15 5.94
C LYS A 182 4.68 23.73 5.67
N LYS A 183 4.07 23.44 4.52
CA LYS A 183 2.69 23.83 4.20
C LYS A 183 1.62 22.89 4.78
N GLY A 184 2.00 21.95 5.65
CA GLY A 184 1.06 21.08 6.36
C GLY A 184 0.52 19.89 5.55
N TYR A 185 1.13 19.58 4.42
CA TYR A 185 0.78 18.37 3.68
C TYR A 185 1.39 17.14 4.36
N HIS A 186 0.63 16.51 5.26
CA HIS A 186 0.98 15.23 5.86
C HIS A 186 0.69 14.11 4.87
N PHE A 187 1.72 13.56 4.26
CA PHE A 187 1.62 12.47 3.28
C PHE A 187 1.27 11.11 3.89
N SER A 188 1.33 10.97 5.21
CA SER A 188 1.05 9.70 5.89
C SER A 188 -0.42 9.44 6.16
N ASN A 189 -1.29 10.45 6.08
CA ASN A 189 -2.72 10.36 6.35
C ASN A 189 -3.48 11.38 5.51
N CYS A 190 -3.59 11.16 4.21
CA CYS A 190 -4.43 12.02 3.39
C CYS A 190 -5.88 11.53 3.41
N ILE A 191 -6.54 11.67 4.56
CA ILE A 191 -7.94 11.29 4.76
C ILE A 191 -8.90 12.40 4.31
N TYR A 192 -8.41 13.64 4.22
CA TYR A 192 -9.22 14.82 3.91
C TYR A 192 -8.66 15.65 2.75
N CYS A 193 -8.22 15.01 1.70
CA CYS A 193 -8.05 15.74 0.48
C CYS A 193 -9.34 15.60 -0.33
N ASN A 194 -9.93 16.74 -0.68
CA ASN A 194 -10.53 16.91 -2.00
C ASN A 194 -9.38 16.67 -2.99
N ALA A 195 -8.91 15.43 -2.95
CA ALA A 195 -7.55 14.97 -3.25
C ALA A 195 -7.14 15.21 -4.71
N ARG A 196 -8.08 15.38 -5.64
CA ARG A 196 -7.74 15.58 -7.05
C ARG A 196 -7.11 16.94 -7.33
N GLN A 197 -7.55 18.02 -6.71
CA GLN A 197 -6.98 19.34 -6.97
C GLN A 197 -5.66 19.57 -6.23
N ASP A 198 -5.54 19.07 -5.00
CA ASP A 198 -4.31 19.23 -4.21
C ASP A 198 -3.20 18.29 -4.65
N GLN A 199 -3.54 17.08 -5.12
CA GLN A 199 -2.59 16.16 -5.74
C GLN A 199 -1.91 16.75 -6.99
N TYR A 200 -2.67 17.45 -7.82
CA TYR A 200 -2.12 18.19 -8.98
C TYR A 200 -1.24 19.37 -8.57
N ARG A 201 -1.56 20.08 -7.49
CA ARG A 201 -0.73 21.17 -6.97
C ARG A 201 0.59 20.69 -6.39
N ILE A 202 0.60 19.55 -5.68
CA ILE A 202 1.82 18.95 -5.15
C ILE A 202 2.71 18.45 -6.28
N LEU A 203 2.15 17.73 -7.26
CA LEU A 203 2.87 17.28 -8.45
C LEU A 203 3.48 18.45 -9.23
N ARG A 204 2.76 19.58 -9.37
CA ARG A 204 3.29 20.81 -9.99
C ARG A 204 4.43 21.43 -9.19
N ALA A 205 4.34 21.49 -7.86
CA ALA A 205 5.35 22.12 -7.02
C ALA A 205 6.68 21.35 -7.00
N VAL A 206 6.65 20.02 -7.11
CA VAL A 206 7.83 19.16 -7.00
C VAL A 206 8.45 18.83 -8.35
N SER A 207 7.65 18.73 -9.43
CA SER A 207 8.17 18.38 -10.77
C SER A 207 8.80 19.53 -11.56
N GLY A 208 8.69 20.76 -11.06
CA GLY A 208 9.21 21.94 -11.79
C GLY A 208 8.49 22.24 -13.12
N PHE A 209 7.45 21.50 -13.45
CA PHE A 209 6.61 21.75 -14.61
C PHE A 209 5.56 22.81 -14.26
N PHE A 210 5.86 24.05 -14.60
CA PHE A 210 4.83 25.11 -14.69
C PHE A 210 4.01 24.84 -15.95
N LEU A 211 2.81 24.30 -15.79
CA LEU A 211 1.78 24.56 -16.78
C LEU A 211 1.31 25.99 -16.54
N ALA A 212 1.36 26.82 -17.56
CA ALA A 212 0.68 28.10 -17.54
C ALA A 212 -0.82 27.89 -17.22
N GLU A 213 -1.47 28.87 -16.62
CA GLU A 213 -2.90 28.78 -16.23
C GLU A 213 -3.82 28.47 -17.40
N ASP A 214 -3.34 28.61 -18.64
CA ASP A 214 -4.04 28.33 -19.90
C ASP A 214 -3.85 26.90 -20.44
N GLY A 215 -3.07 26.03 -19.74
CA GLY A 215 -2.86 24.64 -20.16
C GLY A 215 -1.77 24.41 -21.20
N SER A 216 -0.97 25.41 -21.56
CA SER A 216 0.14 25.28 -22.50
C SER A 216 1.43 24.78 -21.82
N TYR A 217 2.22 23.93 -22.52
CA TYR A 217 3.55 23.50 -22.09
C TYR A 217 4.58 24.57 -22.48
N THR A 218 5.24 25.16 -21.50
CA THR A 218 6.48 25.92 -21.77
C THR A 218 7.67 25.01 -21.47
N GLY A 219 8.44 24.69 -22.52
CA GLY A 219 9.66 23.90 -22.48
C GLY A 219 10.81 24.61 -21.78
#